data_75cb6d6681e7a39c3ea2948501628cb9
#
_entry.id   75cb6d6681e7a39c3ea2948501628cb9
#
_cell.length_a   1.000
_cell.length_b   1.000
_cell.length_c   1.000
_cell.angle_alpha   90.00
_cell.angle_beta   90.00
_cell.angle_gamma   90.00
#
_symmetry.space_group_name_H-M   'P 1'
#
loop_
_entity.id
_entity.type
_entity.pdbx_description
1 polymer ?
#
loop_
_entity_poly.entity_id
_entity_poly.type
_entity_poly.pdbx_seq_one_letter_code
_entity_poly.pdbx_strand_id
1 'polypeptide(L)'
;MTTAQQRQGKKAIHSWKGARPLLEQWREELRTLTVELRQPRVIDTVPIDFVSGEPVEREVMPTTAFRGQLIYFTNADLTLRRPSGAILVIDRYEVEAISDGKTRLEPR
;
A
#
# COMPACT_ATOMS: atom_id res chain seq x y z
N MET A 1 1.00 -27.89 -18.23
CA MET A 1 1.67 -26.82 -17.70
C MET A 1 0.79 -25.66 -17.35
N THR A 2 1.17 -24.94 -16.46
CA THR A 2 0.35 -23.94 -15.96
C THR A 2 0.58 -22.67 -16.59
N THR A 3 -0.06 -22.54 -17.62
CA THR A 3 0.09 -21.36 -18.38
C THR A 3 -0.49 -20.15 -17.76
N ALA A 4 -1.42 -20.32 -16.83
CA ALA A 4 -2.04 -19.17 -16.19
C ALA A 4 -1.03 -18.33 -15.42
N GLN A 5 -0.16 -18.95 -14.67
CA GLN A 5 0.87 -18.23 -13.95
C GLN A 5 1.88 -17.60 -14.88
N GLN A 6 2.24 -18.31 -15.90
CA GLN A 6 3.19 -17.80 -16.89
C GLN A 6 2.65 -16.59 -17.62
N ARG A 7 1.36 -16.63 -17.96
CA ARG A 7 0.75 -15.50 -18.66
C ARG A 7 0.72 -14.26 -17.80
N GLN A 8 0.51 -14.42 -16.51
CA GLN A 8 0.45 -13.27 -15.62
C GLN A 8 1.83 -12.73 -15.30
N GLY A 9 2.86 -13.56 -15.40
CA GLY A 9 4.21 -13.17 -15.08
C GLY A 9 4.36 -12.67 -13.65
N LYS A 10 3.41 -12.98 -12.79
CA LYS A 10 3.40 -12.51 -11.42
C LYS A 10 3.72 -13.63 -10.45
N LYS A 11 4.51 -13.30 -9.45
CA LYS A 11 4.75 -14.18 -8.34
C LYS A 11 3.79 -13.80 -7.22
N ALA A 12 3.29 -14.80 -6.51
CA ALA A 12 2.43 -14.57 -5.36
C ALA A 12 3.11 -15.10 -4.11
N ILE A 13 3.14 -14.29 -3.07
CA ILE A 13 3.68 -14.64 -1.78
C ILE A 13 2.54 -14.55 -0.78
N HIS A 14 2.33 -15.63 -0.02
CA HIS A 14 1.15 -15.75 0.84
C HIS A 14 1.47 -15.66 2.33
N SER A 15 2.63 -15.18 2.68
CA SER A 15 3.01 -15.10 4.09
C SER A 15 3.86 -13.87 4.36
N TRP A 16 3.53 -13.15 5.42
CA TRP A 16 4.38 -12.06 5.88
C TRP A 16 5.78 -12.56 6.27
N LYS A 17 5.85 -13.77 6.78
CA LYS A 17 7.11 -14.34 7.22
C LYS A 17 8.12 -14.44 6.09
N GLY A 18 7.67 -14.80 4.91
CA GLY A 18 8.52 -14.90 3.73
C GLY A 18 8.65 -13.61 2.93
N ALA A 19 7.99 -12.55 3.37
CA ALA A 19 7.90 -11.33 2.58
C ALA A 19 9.00 -10.30 2.87
N ARG A 20 9.79 -10.50 3.91
CA ARG A 20 10.78 -9.50 4.30
C ARG A 20 11.75 -9.12 3.19
N PRO A 21 12.35 -10.07 2.44
CA PRO A 21 13.24 -9.67 1.34
C PRO A 21 12.53 -8.85 0.28
N LEU A 22 11.27 -9.17 0.00
CA LEU A 22 10.47 -8.43 -0.97
C LEU A 22 10.19 -7.01 -0.48
N LEU A 23 9.82 -6.88 0.80
CA LEU A 23 9.55 -5.57 1.38
C LEU A 23 10.82 -4.71 1.38
N GLU A 24 11.96 -5.29 1.69
CA GLU A 24 13.23 -4.58 1.65
C GLU A 24 13.57 -4.10 0.24
N GLN A 25 13.35 -4.96 -0.74
CA GLN A 25 13.58 -4.62 -2.14
C GLN A 25 12.68 -3.47 -2.57
N TRP A 26 11.39 -3.56 -2.26
CA TRP A 26 10.44 -2.52 -2.61
C TRP A 26 10.81 -1.18 -1.97
N ARG A 27 11.25 -1.21 -0.72
CA ARG A 27 11.67 0.00 -0.01
C ARG A 27 12.91 0.60 -0.64
N GLU A 28 13.91 -0.20 -0.93
CA GLU A 28 15.17 0.28 -1.52
C GLU A 28 14.96 0.85 -2.92
N GLU A 29 14.12 0.21 -3.70
CA GLU A 29 13.85 0.64 -5.07
C GLU A 29 12.80 1.74 -5.15
N LEU A 30 12.18 2.10 -4.04
CA LEU A 30 11.12 3.09 -3.98
C LEU A 30 10.01 2.80 -4.99
N ARG A 31 9.63 1.53 -5.07
CA ARG A 31 8.59 1.09 -6.00
C ARG A 31 7.24 1.66 -5.62
N THR A 32 6.49 2.10 -6.62
CA THR A 32 5.09 2.45 -6.41
C THR A 32 4.30 1.17 -6.28
N LEU A 33 3.64 1.01 -5.16
CA LEU A 33 2.89 -0.19 -4.84
C LEU A 33 1.40 0.12 -4.86
N THR A 34 0.60 -0.87 -5.25
CA THR A 34 -0.84 -0.85 -5.06
C THR A 34 -1.13 -1.66 -3.81
N VAL A 35 -1.77 -1.05 -2.84
CA VAL A 35 -2.14 -1.68 -1.58
C VAL A 35 -3.64 -1.85 -1.54
N GLU A 36 -4.09 -3.09 -1.33
CA GLU A 36 -5.51 -3.41 -1.17
C GLU A 36 -5.78 -3.70 0.29
N LEU A 37 -6.82 -3.11 0.82
CA LEU A 37 -7.19 -3.24 2.23
C LEU A 37 -8.35 -4.20 2.40
N ARG A 38 -8.40 -4.88 3.54
CA ARG A 38 -9.50 -5.80 3.87
C ARG A 38 -10.79 -5.05 4.15
N GLN A 39 -10.67 -3.84 4.70
CA GLN A 39 -11.80 -3.00 5.04
C GLN A 39 -11.60 -1.60 4.45
N PRO A 40 -12.67 -0.93 4.05
CA PRO A 40 -12.53 0.44 3.57
C PRO A 40 -11.96 1.35 4.67
N ARG A 41 -11.14 2.29 4.25
CA ARG A 41 -10.52 3.24 5.17
C ARG A 41 -10.39 4.59 4.47
N VAL A 42 -10.58 5.65 5.23
CA VAL A 42 -10.31 6.99 4.71
C VAL A 42 -8.80 7.19 4.70
N ILE A 43 -8.26 7.34 3.52
CA ILE A 43 -6.83 7.47 3.32
C ILE A 43 -6.41 8.93 3.19
N ASP A 44 -7.18 9.69 2.41
CA ASP A 44 -6.86 11.08 2.19
C ASP A 44 -7.58 11.93 3.24
N THR A 45 -6.87 12.92 3.75
CA THR A 45 -7.43 13.85 4.71
C THR A 45 -7.88 15.11 3.98
N VAL A 46 -8.81 15.83 4.60
CA VAL A 46 -9.24 17.12 4.06
C VAL A 46 -8.08 18.09 4.14
N PRO A 47 -7.67 18.70 3.03
CA PRO A 47 -6.58 19.66 3.07
C PRO A 47 -6.98 20.91 3.82
N ILE A 48 -5.98 21.58 4.39
CA ILE A 48 -6.16 22.83 5.12
C ILE A 48 -5.79 23.97 4.19
N ASP A 49 -6.65 24.99 4.15
CA ASP A 49 -6.32 26.21 3.44
C ASP A 49 -5.31 27.00 4.30
N PHE A 50 -4.09 27.11 3.83
CA PHE A 50 -3.03 27.78 4.56
C PHE A 50 -3.25 29.28 4.70
N VAL A 51 -4.10 29.86 3.87
CA VAL A 51 -4.41 31.30 3.96
C VAL A 51 -5.39 31.56 5.10
N SER A 52 -6.45 30.77 5.18
CA SER A 52 -7.48 30.96 6.20
C SER A 52 -7.27 30.08 7.43
N GLY A 53 -6.49 29.03 7.30
CA GLY A 53 -6.31 28.06 8.36
C GLY A 53 -7.49 27.13 8.54
N GLU A 54 -8.49 27.20 7.67
CA GLU A 54 -9.68 26.38 7.75
C GLU A 54 -9.59 25.20 6.79
N PRO A 55 -10.25 24.06 7.13
CA PRO A 55 -10.29 22.94 6.21
C PRO A 55 -11.10 23.30 4.97
N VAL A 56 -10.59 22.90 3.81
CA VAL A 56 -11.29 23.05 2.55
C VAL A 56 -12.36 21.98 2.49
N GLU A 57 -13.59 22.36 2.21
CA GLU A 57 -14.66 21.39 2.06
C GLU A 57 -14.36 20.46 0.92
N ARG A 58 -14.42 19.17 1.20
CA ARG A 58 -14.09 18.16 0.25
C ARG A 58 -14.76 16.87 0.65
N GLU A 59 -15.32 16.18 -0.31
CA GLU A 59 -15.87 14.87 -0.05
C GLU A 59 -14.73 13.88 0.17
N VAL A 60 -14.72 13.26 1.34
CA VAL A 60 -13.71 12.28 1.70
C VAL A 60 -14.39 10.93 1.77
N MET A 61 -14.00 10.03 0.89
CA MET A 61 -14.62 8.71 0.81
C MET A 61 -13.67 7.62 1.23
N PRO A 62 -14.18 6.59 1.93
CA PRO A 62 -13.36 5.42 2.22
C PRO A 62 -12.93 4.73 0.94
N THR A 63 -11.74 4.16 0.96
CA THR A 63 -11.22 3.39 -0.16
C THR A 63 -10.69 2.05 0.32
N THR A 64 -10.70 1.06 -0.57
CA THR A 64 -10.12 -0.25 -0.29
C THR A 64 -8.80 -0.46 -1.03
N ALA A 65 -8.40 0.49 -1.87
CA ALA A 65 -7.14 0.37 -2.59
C ALA A 65 -6.50 1.74 -2.76
N PHE A 66 -5.19 1.79 -2.68
CA PHE A 66 -4.45 3.03 -2.88
C PHE A 66 -3.02 2.74 -3.34
N ARG A 67 -2.34 3.77 -3.83
CA ARG A 67 -0.94 3.67 -4.24
C ARG A 67 -0.05 4.37 -3.25
N GLY A 68 1.14 3.84 -3.07
CA GLY A 68 2.15 4.46 -2.23
C GLY A 68 3.49 3.78 -2.38
N GLN A 69 4.53 4.44 -1.88
CA GLN A 69 5.88 3.88 -1.83
C GLN A 69 6.16 3.45 -0.42
N LEU A 70 6.69 2.24 -0.25
CA LEU A 70 7.07 1.75 1.06
C LEU A 70 8.35 2.45 1.50
N ILE A 71 8.29 3.16 2.61
CA ILE A 71 9.46 3.87 3.14
C ILE A 71 9.98 3.26 4.44
N TYR A 72 9.16 2.52 5.14
CA TYR A 72 9.55 1.85 6.37
C TYR A 72 8.58 0.72 6.69
N PHE A 73 9.04 -0.30 7.38
CA PHE A 73 8.16 -1.37 7.83
C PHE A 73 8.70 -2.02 9.10
N THR A 74 7.77 -2.55 9.89
CA THR A 74 8.07 -3.33 11.08
C THR A 74 7.36 -4.67 10.98
N ASN A 75 7.45 -5.48 12.02
CA ASN A 75 6.69 -6.73 12.08
C ASN A 75 5.18 -6.49 12.25
N ALA A 76 4.80 -5.29 12.62
CA ALA A 76 3.40 -4.95 12.90
C ALA A 76 2.77 -4.06 11.84
N ASP A 77 3.53 -3.18 11.20
CA ASP A 77 2.96 -2.18 10.33
C ASP A 77 3.85 -1.81 9.15
N LEU A 78 3.27 -1.05 8.24
CA LEU A 78 3.93 -0.53 7.05
C LEU A 78 3.71 0.97 7.00
N THR A 79 4.76 1.71 6.66
CA THR A 79 4.70 3.15 6.46
C THR A 79 4.87 3.44 4.98
N LEU A 80 3.91 4.12 4.41
CA LEU A 80 3.88 4.39 2.97
C LEU A 80 3.80 5.89 2.72
N ARG A 81 4.44 6.32 1.64
CA ARG A 81 4.33 7.69 1.16
C ARG A 81 3.36 7.71 -0.01
N ARG A 82 2.30 8.48 0.12
CA ARG A 82 1.31 8.67 -0.93
C ARG A 82 1.89 9.56 -2.05
N PRO A 83 1.35 9.50 -3.27
CA PRO A 83 1.78 10.40 -4.33
C PRO A 83 1.65 11.89 -3.96
N SER A 84 0.73 12.21 -3.07
CA SER A 84 0.58 13.57 -2.57
C SER A 84 1.70 14.00 -1.63
N GLY A 85 2.56 13.07 -1.20
CA GLY A 85 3.58 13.30 -0.19
C GLY A 85 3.14 12.97 1.22
N ALA A 86 1.87 12.69 1.43
CA ALA A 86 1.35 12.33 2.75
C ALA A 86 1.90 10.97 3.19
N ILE A 87 2.11 10.83 4.49
CA ILE A 87 2.61 9.59 5.08
C ILE A 87 1.45 8.84 5.70
N LEU A 88 1.38 7.56 5.45
CA LEU A 88 0.32 6.70 5.95
C LEU A 88 0.93 5.47 6.61
N VAL A 89 0.49 5.18 7.84
CA VAL A 89 0.89 3.98 8.56
C VAL A 89 -0.30 3.05 8.61
N ILE A 90 -0.11 1.80 8.20
CA ILE A 90 -1.17 0.79 8.24
C ILE A 90 -0.66 -0.47 8.94
N ASP A 91 -1.56 -1.13 9.65
CA ASP A 91 -1.23 -2.41 10.27
C ASP A 91 -1.18 -3.52 9.22
N ARG A 92 -0.30 -4.47 9.42
CA ARG A 92 -0.17 -5.58 8.45
C ARG A 92 -1.46 -6.34 8.25
N TYR A 93 -2.23 -6.55 9.31
CA TYR A 93 -3.47 -7.31 9.16
C TYR A 93 -4.58 -6.54 8.45
N GLU A 94 -4.45 -5.24 8.25
CA GLU A 94 -5.38 -4.48 7.43
C GLU A 94 -5.18 -4.74 5.94
N VAL A 95 -4.05 -5.35 5.58
CA VAL A 95 -3.66 -5.52 4.18
C VAL A 95 -4.23 -6.80 3.60
N GLU A 96 -4.99 -6.68 2.54
CA GLU A 96 -5.43 -7.81 1.73
C GLU A 96 -4.36 -8.23 0.75
N ALA A 97 -3.75 -7.27 0.07
CA ALA A 97 -2.68 -7.54 -0.89
C ALA A 97 -1.85 -6.30 -1.18
N ILE A 98 -0.61 -6.51 -1.59
CA ILE A 98 0.28 -5.46 -2.07
C ILE A 98 0.94 -5.96 -3.36
N SER A 99 1.01 -5.10 -4.37
CA SER A 99 1.60 -5.47 -5.65
C SER A 99 2.41 -4.34 -6.26
N ASP A 100 3.51 -4.70 -6.90
CA ASP A 100 4.29 -3.76 -7.71
C ASP A 100 4.02 -3.94 -9.21
N GLY A 101 3.02 -4.76 -9.55
CA GLY A 101 2.71 -5.09 -10.93
C GLY A 101 3.36 -6.38 -11.40
N LYS A 102 4.40 -6.84 -10.73
CA LYS A 102 5.10 -8.08 -11.07
C LYS A 102 4.99 -9.13 -9.99
N THR A 103 5.09 -8.70 -8.76
CA THR A 103 5.02 -9.58 -7.60
C THR A 103 3.86 -9.12 -6.74
N ARG A 104 3.11 -10.08 -6.24
CA ARG A 104 1.94 -9.79 -5.40
C ARG A 104 2.09 -10.49 -4.06
N LEU A 105 1.94 -9.73 -2.98
CA LEU A 105 1.93 -10.24 -1.63
C LEU A 105 0.48 -10.31 -1.17
N GLU A 106 0.01 -11.52 -0.90
CA GLU A 106 -1.35 -11.78 -0.45
C GLU A 106 -1.28 -12.53 0.88
N PRO A 107 -1.06 -11.82 1.99
CA PRO A 107 -0.89 -12.49 3.27
C PRO A 107 -2.19 -13.16 3.73
N ARG A 108 -2.04 -14.36 4.26
CA ARG A 108 -3.18 -15.16 4.73
C ARG A 108 -3.06 -15.50 6.18
#